data_8ff8583716fcb5bda7777e9c09141094
#
_entry.id   8ff8583716fcb5bda7777e9c09141094
#
_cell.length_a   1.000
_cell.length_b   1.000
_cell.length_c   1.000
_cell.angle_alpha   90.00
_cell.angle_beta   90.00
_cell.angle_gamma   90.00
#
_symmetry.space_group_name_H-M   'P 1'
#
loop_
_entity.id
_entity.type
_entity.pdbx_description
1 polymer ?
#
loop_
_entity_poly.entity_id
_entity_poly.type
_entity_poly.pdbx_seq_one_letter_code
_entity_poly.pdbx_strand_id
1 'polypeptide(L)'
;MKSPNLLPNSRRSFLTGMTGLAAGISAMPFLAAPANAATPASDFSVIGPRPGYSPQVGTLVSMLTWVDHGVTSPVKGLTQPQLDTLFDANANTIGALLLHLAAAETFYQIHTFEGKPYGDVPDSVAKQFGPALELGDKGRKEIKGHDLDYYLATMKEVRVKTLAGFKTRDDKWLMTIDPKFFGDAPTNNYCKWFHVCEHESHHAGQIAFLAKRLPGVKSSAD
;
A
#
# COMPACT_ATOMS: atom_id res chain seq x y z
N MET A 1 33.01 35.93 -32.29
CA MET A 1 32.56 34.61 -31.87
C MET A 1 31.08 34.71 -31.57
N LYS A 2 30.21 34.12 -32.42
CA LYS A 2 28.75 34.14 -32.27
C LYS A 2 28.32 32.85 -31.57
N SER A 3 27.58 32.97 -30.46
CA SER A 3 26.97 31.84 -29.75
C SER A 3 25.78 31.26 -30.54
N PRO A 4 25.57 29.94 -30.56
CA PRO A 4 24.41 29.37 -31.24
C PRO A 4 23.15 29.53 -30.39
N ASN A 5 22.08 30.05 -30.99
CA ASN A 5 20.72 30.10 -30.45
C ASN A 5 20.15 28.70 -30.34
N LEU A 6 19.85 28.28 -29.11
CA LEU A 6 19.02 27.13 -28.84
C LEU A 6 17.54 27.57 -28.89
N LEU A 7 16.81 27.10 -29.88
CA LEU A 7 15.36 27.27 -29.99
C LEU A 7 14.64 26.42 -28.93
N PRO A 8 13.59 26.94 -28.26
CA PRO A 8 12.83 26.14 -27.29
C PRO A 8 11.93 25.14 -28.02
N ASN A 9 12.08 23.86 -27.70
CA ASN A 9 11.20 22.78 -28.15
C ASN A 9 9.79 23.00 -27.56
N SER A 10 8.88 23.49 -28.40
CA SER A 10 7.47 23.66 -28.05
C SER A 10 6.75 22.31 -28.08
N ARG A 11 6.03 21.97 -26.99
CA ARG A 11 5.15 20.80 -26.86
C ARG A 11 4.03 20.72 -27.92
N ARG A 12 3.85 21.73 -28.73
CA ARG A 12 2.85 21.79 -29.80
C ARG A 12 3.27 21.08 -31.10
N SER A 13 4.57 20.83 -31.31
CA SER A 13 5.05 20.19 -32.55
C SER A 13 4.84 18.66 -32.59
N PHE A 14 4.45 18.05 -31.48
CA PHE A 14 4.22 16.60 -31.41
C PHE A 14 2.86 16.17 -31.95
N LEU A 15 1.89 17.09 -32.03
CA LEU A 15 0.49 16.74 -32.36
C LEU A 15 0.10 16.94 -33.83
N THR A 16 0.99 17.48 -34.69
CA THR A 16 0.67 17.80 -36.09
C THR A 16 1.21 16.81 -37.14
N GLY A 17 1.77 15.66 -36.69
CA GLY A 17 2.41 14.66 -37.56
C GLY A 17 1.54 13.43 -37.95
N MET A 18 0.26 13.37 -37.58
CA MET A 18 -0.57 12.19 -37.85
C MET A 18 -1.82 12.51 -38.69
N THR A 19 -1.62 13.01 -39.90
CA THR A 19 -2.68 13.02 -40.92
C THR A 19 -2.13 12.43 -42.21
N GLY A 20 -2.51 11.18 -42.50
CA GLY A 20 -2.35 10.60 -43.82
C GLY A 20 -1.80 9.17 -43.83
N LEU A 21 -2.62 8.17 -43.54
CA LEU A 21 -2.66 6.89 -44.24
C LEU A 21 -3.95 6.11 -43.85
N ALA A 22 -5.01 6.37 -44.54
CA ALA A 22 -6.19 5.50 -44.56
C ALA A 22 -6.06 4.54 -45.74
N ALA A 23 -5.64 3.31 -45.50
CA ALA A 23 -5.87 2.19 -46.43
C ALA A 23 -5.64 0.85 -45.70
N GLY A 24 -6.69 0.01 -45.66
CA GLY A 24 -6.56 -1.44 -45.50
C GLY A 24 -6.56 -1.96 -44.06
N ILE A 25 -7.67 -1.84 -43.32
CA ILE A 25 -7.92 -2.69 -42.16
C ILE A 25 -8.48 -4.03 -42.65
N SER A 26 -7.60 -4.96 -42.98
CA SER A 26 -7.93 -6.38 -42.97
C SER A 26 -8.24 -6.74 -41.52
N ALA A 27 -9.47 -7.13 -41.22
CA ALA A 27 -9.89 -7.67 -39.94
C ALA A 27 -9.13 -8.99 -39.68
N MET A 28 -7.95 -8.88 -39.04
CA MET A 28 -7.35 -10.03 -38.37
C MET A 28 -8.22 -10.34 -37.14
N PRO A 29 -8.66 -11.59 -36.97
CA PRO A 29 -9.28 -11.97 -35.72
C PRO A 29 -8.24 -11.76 -34.60
N PHE A 30 -8.53 -10.84 -33.70
CA PHE A 30 -7.83 -10.75 -32.40
C PHE A 30 -8.11 -12.08 -31.71
N LEU A 31 -7.21 -13.05 -31.86
CA LEU A 31 -7.13 -14.17 -30.95
C LEU A 31 -6.79 -13.54 -29.59
N ALA A 32 -7.82 -13.33 -28.78
CA ALA A 32 -7.66 -13.02 -27.37
C ALA A 32 -6.79 -14.15 -26.78
N ALA A 33 -5.53 -13.86 -26.54
CA ALA A 33 -4.67 -14.76 -25.79
C ALA A 33 -5.40 -15.07 -24.47
N PRO A 34 -5.46 -16.34 -24.04
CA PRO A 34 -6.09 -16.66 -22.77
C PRO A 34 -5.38 -15.87 -21.66
N ALA A 35 -6.16 -15.00 -21.00
CA ALA A 35 -5.69 -14.15 -19.90
C ALA A 35 -5.41 -14.96 -18.61
N ASN A 36 -4.78 -16.13 -18.73
CA ASN A 36 -4.48 -17.04 -17.62
C ASN A 36 -3.05 -17.58 -17.69
N ALA A 37 -2.07 -16.69 -17.84
CA ALA A 37 -0.74 -17.02 -17.35
C ALA A 37 -0.76 -16.75 -15.83
N ALA A 38 -1.06 -17.78 -15.04
CA ALA A 38 -0.90 -17.70 -13.58
C ALA A 38 0.57 -17.34 -13.28
N THR A 39 0.79 -16.11 -12.84
CA THR A 39 2.13 -15.68 -12.39
C THR A 39 2.56 -16.60 -11.25
N PRO A 40 3.76 -17.20 -11.29
CA PRO A 40 4.24 -18.04 -10.20
C PRO A 40 4.16 -17.31 -8.87
N ALA A 41 3.70 -17.99 -7.82
CA ALA A 41 3.53 -17.42 -6.48
C ALA A 41 4.84 -16.89 -5.85
N SER A 42 5.98 -17.21 -6.45
CA SER A 42 7.32 -16.81 -6.02
C SER A 42 7.78 -15.44 -6.56
N ASP A 43 7.08 -14.87 -7.53
CA ASP A 43 7.49 -13.59 -8.12
C ASP A 43 6.72 -12.42 -7.51
N PHE A 44 7.19 -11.99 -6.31
CA PHE A 44 6.57 -10.89 -5.58
C PHE A 44 6.72 -9.54 -6.29
N SER A 45 7.68 -9.39 -7.20
CA SER A 45 7.93 -8.17 -7.98
C SER A 45 7.09 -8.05 -9.25
N VAL A 46 6.28 -9.06 -9.57
CA VAL A 46 5.34 -9.00 -10.69
C VAL A 46 3.97 -8.56 -10.20
N ILE A 47 3.57 -7.33 -10.56
CA ILE A 47 2.25 -6.81 -10.23
C ILE A 47 1.24 -7.30 -11.29
N GLY A 48 0.17 -7.94 -10.82
CA GLY A 48 -0.87 -8.48 -11.69
C GLY A 48 -1.81 -9.44 -10.96
N PRO A 49 -2.75 -10.06 -11.70
CA PRO A 49 -3.70 -11.01 -11.13
C PRO A 49 -3.03 -12.16 -10.39
N ARG A 50 -3.67 -12.64 -9.32
CA ARG A 50 -3.21 -13.78 -8.52
C ARG A 50 -4.24 -14.91 -8.54
N PRO A 51 -3.81 -16.18 -8.58
CA PRO A 51 -4.71 -17.32 -8.51
C PRO A 51 -5.61 -17.31 -7.27
N GLY A 52 -6.87 -17.68 -7.42
CA GLY A 52 -7.84 -17.73 -6.32
C GLY A 52 -8.51 -16.39 -6.00
N TYR A 53 -8.29 -15.36 -6.83
CA TYR A 53 -8.93 -14.04 -6.76
C TYR A 53 -9.45 -13.63 -8.13
N SER A 54 -10.43 -12.72 -8.18
CA SER A 54 -10.77 -12.05 -9.43
C SER A 54 -9.62 -11.18 -9.93
N PRO A 55 -9.52 -10.83 -11.21
CA PRO A 55 -8.31 -10.21 -11.79
C PRO A 55 -7.83 -8.94 -11.08
N GLN A 56 -8.73 -8.00 -10.79
CA GLN A 56 -8.34 -6.74 -10.15
C GLN A 56 -8.09 -6.90 -8.64
N VAL A 57 -8.89 -7.73 -7.96
CA VAL A 57 -8.62 -8.11 -6.56
C VAL A 57 -7.26 -8.79 -6.45
N GLY A 58 -6.93 -9.72 -7.36
CA GLY A 58 -5.63 -10.38 -7.39
C GLY A 58 -4.46 -9.41 -7.64
N THR A 59 -4.70 -8.35 -8.44
CA THR A 59 -3.73 -7.28 -8.65
C THR A 59 -3.48 -6.50 -7.37
N LEU A 60 -4.51 -6.14 -6.60
CA LEU A 60 -4.37 -5.53 -5.28
C LEU A 60 -3.59 -6.43 -4.30
N VAL A 61 -3.88 -7.73 -4.30
CA VAL A 61 -3.13 -8.72 -3.50
C VAL A 61 -1.64 -8.68 -3.84
N SER A 62 -1.28 -8.61 -5.13
CA SER A 62 0.13 -8.51 -5.53
C SER A 62 0.77 -7.19 -5.10
N MET A 63 0.05 -6.07 -5.15
CA MET A 63 0.51 -4.77 -4.66
C MET A 63 0.76 -4.78 -3.15
N LEU A 64 -0.20 -5.29 -2.36
CA LEU A 64 -0.05 -5.44 -0.91
C LEU A 64 1.14 -6.34 -0.54
N THR A 65 1.39 -7.40 -1.30
CA THR A 65 2.55 -8.28 -1.10
C THR A 65 3.86 -7.53 -1.37
N TRP A 66 3.89 -6.69 -2.40
CA TRP A 66 5.05 -5.88 -2.73
C TRP A 66 5.37 -4.85 -1.65
N VAL A 67 4.37 -4.07 -1.20
CA VAL A 67 4.60 -3.00 -0.21
C VAL A 67 4.94 -3.57 1.17
N ASP A 68 4.38 -4.71 1.57
CA ASP A 68 4.75 -5.44 2.79
C ASP A 68 6.26 -5.76 2.84
N HIS A 69 6.85 -6.17 1.71
CA HIS A 69 8.29 -6.38 1.64
C HIS A 69 9.08 -5.09 1.90
N GLY A 70 8.60 -3.96 1.39
CA GLY A 70 9.20 -2.64 1.63
C GLY A 70 9.18 -2.23 3.10
N VAL A 71 8.16 -2.65 3.86
CA VAL A 71 8.04 -2.41 5.30
C VAL A 71 8.91 -3.37 6.10
N THR A 72 8.84 -4.66 5.79
CA THR A 72 9.46 -5.71 6.62
C THR A 72 10.97 -5.83 6.39
N SER A 73 11.47 -5.50 5.20
CA SER A 73 12.89 -5.60 4.87
C SER A 73 13.79 -4.70 5.72
N PRO A 74 13.51 -3.38 5.89
CA PRO A 74 14.39 -2.47 6.63
C PRO A 74 14.38 -2.69 8.15
N VAL A 75 13.42 -3.45 8.68
CA VAL A 75 13.31 -3.68 10.14
C VAL A 75 13.92 -5.00 10.59
N LYS A 76 14.42 -5.84 9.68
CA LYS A 76 15.02 -7.13 10.01
C LYS A 76 16.15 -6.99 11.01
N GLY A 77 16.04 -7.72 12.13
CA GLY A 77 17.06 -7.76 13.18
C GLY A 77 17.08 -6.53 14.08
N LEU A 78 16.12 -5.60 13.97
CA LEU A 78 16.01 -4.51 14.92
C LEU A 78 15.64 -5.02 16.30
N THR A 79 16.32 -4.49 17.31
CA THR A 79 16.06 -4.79 18.72
C THR A 79 14.89 -3.94 19.24
N GLN A 80 14.26 -4.37 20.33
CA GLN A 80 13.19 -3.61 20.98
C GLN A 80 13.59 -2.16 21.32
N PRO A 81 14.78 -1.84 21.88
CA PRO A 81 15.18 -0.46 22.09
C PRO A 81 15.29 0.36 20.79
N GLN A 82 15.68 -0.27 19.68
CA GLN A 82 15.73 0.38 18.36
C GLN A 82 14.34 0.66 17.82
N LEU A 83 13.38 -0.26 18.02
CA LEU A 83 11.97 -0.07 17.65
C LEU A 83 11.29 1.05 18.43
N ASP A 84 11.74 1.31 19.67
CA ASP A 84 11.21 2.33 20.56
C ASP A 84 11.99 3.66 20.49
N THR A 85 12.99 3.77 19.61
CA THR A 85 13.80 4.99 19.49
C THR A 85 12.96 6.15 18.94
N LEU A 86 12.92 7.25 19.70
CA LEU A 86 12.38 8.54 19.25
C LEU A 86 13.52 9.41 18.75
N PHE A 87 13.45 9.87 17.50
CA PHE A 87 14.44 10.76 16.91
C PHE A 87 14.26 12.23 17.34
N ASP A 88 13.01 12.62 17.57
CA ASP A 88 12.62 13.91 18.12
C ASP A 88 11.25 13.83 18.80
N ALA A 89 10.82 14.92 19.44
CA ALA A 89 9.55 14.96 20.17
C ALA A 89 8.30 14.77 19.31
N ASN A 90 8.39 15.00 18.02
CA ASN A 90 7.26 14.91 17.07
C ASN A 90 7.29 13.62 16.23
N ALA A 91 8.41 12.88 16.24
CA ALA A 91 8.54 11.64 15.49
C ALA A 91 7.66 10.52 16.08
N ASN A 92 7.26 9.57 15.23
CA ASN A 92 6.76 8.27 15.69
C ASN A 92 7.90 7.26 15.71
N THR A 93 7.85 6.31 16.63
CA THR A 93 8.80 5.20 16.68
C THR A 93 8.52 4.20 15.55
N ILE A 94 9.52 3.40 15.17
CA ILE A 94 9.32 2.32 14.17
C ILE A 94 8.25 1.34 14.65
N GLY A 95 8.27 0.93 15.94
CA GLY A 95 7.24 0.05 16.50
C GLY A 95 5.83 0.64 16.40
N ALA A 96 5.68 1.95 16.66
CA ALA A 96 4.39 2.63 16.51
C ALA A 96 3.92 2.66 15.05
N LEU A 97 4.81 2.88 14.10
CA LEU A 97 4.47 2.86 12.66
C LEU A 97 4.07 1.45 12.20
N LEU A 98 4.76 0.40 12.63
CA LEU A 98 4.39 -0.98 12.30
C LEU A 98 2.99 -1.33 12.83
N LEU A 99 2.68 -0.97 14.08
CA LEU A 99 1.36 -1.22 14.65
C LEU A 99 0.28 -0.36 13.97
N HIS A 100 0.62 0.86 13.55
CA HIS A 100 -0.27 1.74 12.81
C HIS A 100 -0.68 1.15 11.46
N LEU A 101 0.22 0.48 10.75
CA LEU A 101 -0.10 -0.21 9.50
C LEU A 101 -1.12 -1.32 9.72
N ALA A 102 -0.92 -2.15 10.76
CA ALA A 102 -1.89 -3.19 11.13
C ALA A 102 -3.26 -2.59 11.53
N ALA A 103 -3.24 -1.49 12.27
CA ALA A 103 -4.45 -0.77 12.70
C ALA A 103 -5.21 -0.19 11.51
N ALA A 104 -4.52 0.48 10.59
CA ALA A 104 -5.11 1.06 9.38
C ALA A 104 -5.74 -0.02 8.49
N GLU A 105 -5.02 -1.12 8.23
CA GLU A 105 -5.56 -2.23 7.44
C GLU A 105 -6.80 -2.86 8.11
N THR A 106 -6.80 -3.01 9.44
CA THR A 106 -7.96 -3.48 10.20
C THR A 106 -9.15 -2.53 10.05
N PHE A 107 -8.91 -1.21 10.10
CA PHE A 107 -9.93 -0.20 9.88
C PHE A 107 -10.60 -0.38 8.50
N TYR A 108 -9.81 -0.60 7.44
CA TYR A 108 -10.36 -0.83 6.10
C TYR A 108 -11.10 -2.17 5.99
N GLN A 109 -10.71 -3.22 6.70
CA GLN A 109 -11.48 -4.48 6.78
C GLN A 109 -12.89 -4.23 7.33
N ILE A 110 -13.01 -3.51 8.44
CA ILE A 110 -14.28 -3.19 9.09
C ILE A 110 -15.21 -2.43 8.13
N HIS A 111 -14.70 -1.40 7.47
CA HIS A 111 -15.53 -0.55 6.63
C HIS A 111 -15.82 -1.11 5.25
N THR A 112 -15.02 -2.06 4.76
CA THR A 112 -15.21 -2.62 3.41
C THR A 112 -15.75 -4.05 3.42
N PHE A 113 -15.27 -4.90 4.31
CA PHE A 113 -15.73 -6.29 4.38
C PHE A 113 -16.97 -6.45 5.26
N GLU A 114 -17.02 -5.74 6.39
CA GLU A 114 -18.17 -5.76 7.29
C GLU A 114 -19.23 -4.71 6.93
N GLY A 115 -18.88 -3.74 6.08
CA GLY A 115 -19.80 -2.70 5.60
C GLY A 115 -20.22 -1.68 6.67
N LYS A 116 -19.44 -1.53 7.75
CA LYS A 116 -19.74 -0.55 8.79
C LYS A 116 -19.50 0.87 8.30
N PRO A 117 -20.31 1.85 8.75
CA PRO A 117 -20.08 3.26 8.45
C PRO A 117 -18.70 3.75 8.90
N TYR A 118 -18.17 4.75 8.21
CA TYR A 118 -16.88 5.36 8.57
C TYR A 118 -16.86 5.81 10.04
N GLY A 119 -15.86 5.39 10.79
CA GLY A 119 -15.69 5.69 12.22
C GLY A 119 -16.43 4.76 13.18
N ASP A 120 -17.30 3.86 12.69
CA ASP A 120 -17.91 2.81 13.52
C ASP A 120 -16.92 1.67 13.73
N VAL A 121 -16.07 1.81 14.75
CA VAL A 121 -15.02 0.85 15.12
C VAL A 121 -15.45 0.10 16.36
N PRO A 122 -15.45 -1.25 16.35
CA PRO A 122 -15.77 -2.06 17.54
C PRO A 122 -14.87 -1.74 18.74
N ASP A 123 -15.40 -1.77 19.95
CA ASP A 123 -14.65 -1.49 21.18
C ASP A 123 -13.39 -2.36 21.34
N SER A 124 -13.48 -3.62 20.93
CA SER A 124 -12.31 -4.53 20.96
C SER A 124 -11.17 -4.04 20.06
N VAL A 125 -11.50 -3.53 18.89
CA VAL A 125 -10.53 -2.97 17.93
C VAL A 125 -10.03 -1.62 18.43
N ALA A 126 -10.91 -0.76 18.94
CA ALA A 126 -10.54 0.53 19.54
C ALA A 126 -9.58 0.33 20.73
N LYS A 127 -9.82 -0.70 21.56
CA LYS A 127 -8.93 -1.06 22.67
C LYS A 127 -7.57 -1.57 22.19
N GLN A 128 -7.54 -2.39 21.16
CA GLN A 128 -6.31 -2.99 20.63
C GLN A 128 -5.48 -1.98 19.82
N PHE A 129 -6.12 -1.18 18.99
CA PHE A 129 -5.47 -0.37 17.96
C PHE A 129 -5.67 1.15 18.11
N GLY A 130 -6.47 1.61 19.09
CA GLY A 130 -6.77 3.04 19.25
C GLY A 130 -5.52 3.93 19.26
N PRO A 131 -4.52 3.66 20.13
CA PRO A 131 -3.27 4.42 20.14
C PRO A 131 -2.51 4.37 18.81
N ALA A 132 -2.60 3.24 18.10
CA ALA A 132 -1.94 3.06 16.81
C ALA A 132 -2.67 3.80 15.69
N LEU A 133 -4.00 3.86 15.68
CA LEU A 133 -4.76 4.66 14.72
C LEU A 133 -4.49 6.17 14.87
N GLU A 134 -4.36 6.64 16.11
CA GLU A 134 -4.12 8.05 16.40
C GLU A 134 -2.66 8.47 16.19
N LEU A 135 -1.68 7.58 16.51
CA LEU A 135 -0.25 7.91 16.59
C LEU A 135 0.01 9.12 17.53
N GLY A 136 0.97 9.98 17.17
CA GLY A 136 1.27 11.18 17.95
C GLY A 136 1.61 10.91 19.42
N ASP A 137 1.18 11.77 20.32
CA ASP A 137 1.49 11.69 21.76
C ASP A 137 0.99 10.38 22.38
N LYS A 138 -0.20 9.94 22.00
CA LYS A 138 -0.78 8.70 22.51
C LYS A 138 0.00 7.47 22.03
N GLY A 139 0.30 7.41 20.74
CA GLY A 139 1.13 6.35 20.17
C GLY A 139 2.52 6.29 20.82
N ARG A 140 3.20 7.43 20.95
CA ARG A 140 4.52 7.53 21.62
C ARG A 140 4.50 7.06 23.08
N LYS A 141 3.42 7.34 23.79
CA LYS A 141 3.27 6.97 25.20
C LYS A 141 2.97 5.48 25.39
N GLU A 142 2.09 4.93 24.55
CA GLU A 142 1.47 3.62 24.77
C GLU A 142 2.06 2.50 23.93
N ILE A 143 2.64 2.81 22.74
CA ILE A 143 3.19 1.80 21.84
C ILE A 143 4.71 1.72 22.02
N LYS A 144 5.14 0.83 22.91
CA LYS A 144 6.54 0.57 23.21
C LYS A 144 6.72 -0.71 24.03
N GLY A 145 7.94 -1.20 24.11
CA GLY A 145 8.30 -2.34 24.96
C GLY A 145 8.01 -3.71 24.31
N HIS A 146 7.65 -3.75 23.03
CA HIS A 146 7.45 -4.97 22.28
C HIS A 146 8.66 -5.25 21.37
N ASP A 147 8.93 -6.52 21.16
CA ASP A 147 9.93 -6.98 20.19
C ASP A 147 9.41 -6.92 18.74
N LEU A 148 10.30 -7.16 17.79
CA LEU A 148 9.96 -7.13 16.37
C LEU A 148 8.92 -8.20 16.02
N ASP A 149 9.02 -9.37 16.63
CA ASP A 149 8.13 -10.50 16.34
C ASP A 149 6.68 -10.19 16.70
N TYR A 150 6.45 -9.45 17.79
CA TYR A 150 5.11 -8.97 18.16
C TYR A 150 4.49 -8.12 17.03
N TYR A 151 5.22 -7.15 16.52
CA TYR A 151 4.71 -6.24 15.48
C TYR A 151 4.47 -6.99 14.17
N LEU A 152 5.44 -7.80 13.73
CA LEU A 152 5.33 -8.55 12.47
C LEU A 152 4.25 -9.64 12.54
N ALA A 153 4.08 -10.31 13.69
CA ALA A 153 2.99 -11.27 13.88
C ALA A 153 1.62 -10.59 13.82
N THR A 154 1.48 -9.40 14.42
CA THR A 154 0.24 -8.61 14.37
C THR A 154 -0.09 -8.19 12.94
N MET A 155 0.87 -7.63 12.19
CA MET A 155 0.69 -7.28 10.78
C MET A 155 0.30 -8.50 9.93
N LYS A 156 0.98 -9.62 10.14
CA LYS A 156 0.69 -10.88 9.42
C LYS A 156 -0.72 -11.39 9.70
N GLU A 157 -1.16 -11.36 10.97
CA GLU A 157 -2.52 -11.78 11.35
C GLU A 157 -3.57 -10.93 10.64
N VAL A 158 -3.39 -9.61 10.62
CA VAL A 158 -4.28 -8.68 9.93
C VAL A 158 -4.28 -8.95 8.43
N ARG A 159 -3.11 -9.13 7.81
CA ARG A 159 -2.98 -9.43 6.38
C ARG A 159 -3.67 -10.76 6.01
N VAL A 160 -3.56 -11.79 6.84
CA VAL A 160 -4.28 -13.07 6.61
C VAL A 160 -5.79 -12.85 6.54
N LYS A 161 -6.35 -11.99 7.42
CA LYS A 161 -7.78 -11.62 7.38
C LYS A 161 -8.14 -10.86 6.10
N THR A 162 -7.31 -9.92 5.68
CA THR A 162 -7.49 -9.21 4.39
C THR A 162 -7.54 -10.17 3.21
N LEU A 163 -6.56 -11.07 3.12
CA LEU A 163 -6.49 -12.03 2.03
C LEU A 163 -7.69 -12.99 2.03
N ALA A 164 -8.16 -13.41 3.19
CA ALA A 164 -9.38 -14.21 3.31
C ALA A 164 -10.62 -13.43 2.89
N GLY A 165 -10.74 -12.17 3.28
CA GLY A 165 -11.82 -11.27 2.86
C GLY A 165 -11.86 -11.08 1.33
N PHE A 166 -10.71 -10.87 0.71
CA PHE A 166 -10.60 -10.73 -0.74
C PHE A 166 -11.01 -11.98 -1.53
N LYS A 167 -10.79 -13.20 -0.99
CA LYS A 167 -11.22 -14.44 -1.65
C LYS A 167 -12.73 -14.52 -1.86
N THR A 168 -13.50 -13.79 -1.07
CA THR A 168 -14.97 -13.76 -1.15
C THR A 168 -15.51 -12.54 -1.91
N ARG A 169 -14.65 -11.78 -2.55
CA ARG A 169 -14.96 -10.53 -3.27
C ARG A 169 -14.52 -10.62 -4.73
N ASP A 170 -15.19 -9.85 -5.58
CA ASP A 170 -14.91 -9.80 -7.01
C ASP A 170 -14.62 -8.37 -7.49
N ASP A 171 -14.28 -8.22 -8.77
CA ASP A 171 -13.99 -6.91 -9.36
C ASP A 171 -15.20 -5.97 -9.34
N LYS A 172 -16.43 -6.52 -9.36
CA LYS A 172 -17.66 -5.72 -9.23
C LYS A 172 -17.77 -5.11 -7.85
N TRP A 173 -17.43 -5.87 -6.80
CA TRP A 173 -17.38 -5.34 -5.43
C TRP A 173 -16.35 -4.21 -5.30
N LEU A 174 -15.20 -4.28 -5.98
CA LEU A 174 -14.23 -3.18 -5.98
C LEU A 174 -14.82 -1.87 -6.49
N MET A 175 -15.74 -1.94 -7.46
CA MET A 175 -16.38 -0.77 -8.07
C MET A 175 -17.57 -0.23 -7.27
N THR A 176 -17.97 -0.90 -6.18
CA THR A 176 -19.06 -0.44 -5.30
C THR A 176 -18.67 0.89 -4.66
N ILE A 177 -19.51 1.90 -4.86
CA ILE A 177 -19.30 3.27 -4.36
C ILE A 177 -19.93 3.43 -2.97
N ASP A 178 -19.15 3.97 -2.05
CA ASP A 178 -19.59 4.54 -0.80
C ASP A 178 -19.62 6.08 -0.95
N PRO A 179 -20.78 6.73 -0.84
CA PRO A 179 -20.88 8.17 -1.10
C PRO A 179 -20.27 9.03 -0.01
N LYS A 180 -19.94 8.48 1.18
CA LYS A 180 -19.57 9.25 2.37
C LYS A 180 -18.28 8.80 3.05
N PHE A 181 -17.49 7.93 2.46
CA PHE A 181 -16.32 7.34 3.14
C PHE A 181 -15.25 8.39 3.48
N PHE A 182 -14.90 9.25 2.53
CA PHE A 182 -13.98 10.38 2.76
C PHE A 182 -14.77 11.71 2.77
N GLY A 183 -15.67 11.85 3.75
CA GLY A 183 -16.57 13.01 3.84
C GLY A 183 -17.66 12.96 2.76
N ASP A 184 -17.76 14.00 1.93
CA ASP A 184 -18.75 14.07 0.85
C ASP A 184 -18.21 13.57 -0.51
N ALA A 185 -17.03 12.96 -0.54
CA ALA A 185 -16.43 12.44 -1.77
C ALA A 185 -16.83 10.98 -2.02
N PRO A 186 -17.52 10.65 -3.12
CA PRO A 186 -17.83 9.29 -3.49
C PRO A 186 -16.53 8.47 -3.66
N THR A 187 -16.44 7.34 -2.97
CA THR A 187 -15.23 6.52 -2.92
C THR A 187 -15.60 5.06 -3.15
N ASN A 188 -15.00 4.40 -4.14
CA ASN A 188 -15.21 2.96 -4.32
C ASN A 188 -14.23 2.12 -3.46
N ASN A 189 -14.54 0.82 -3.32
CA ASN A 189 -13.69 -0.08 -2.56
C ASN A 189 -12.29 -0.22 -3.20
N TYR A 190 -12.17 -0.02 -4.52
CA TYR A 190 -10.87 -0.01 -5.19
C TYR A 190 -9.97 1.11 -4.67
N CYS A 191 -10.50 2.34 -4.60
CA CYS A 191 -9.78 3.49 -4.05
C CYS A 191 -9.42 3.29 -2.57
N LYS A 192 -10.34 2.71 -1.77
CA LYS A 192 -10.08 2.39 -0.37
C LYS A 192 -8.87 1.45 -0.22
N TRP A 193 -8.82 0.37 -0.99
CA TRP A 193 -7.72 -0.61 -0.92
C TRP A 193 -6.44 -0.16 -1.64
N PHE A 194 -6.56 0.67 -2.68
CA PHE A 194 -5.42 1.40 -3.24
C PHE A 194 -4.78 2.30 -2.19
N HIS A 195 -5.61 3.02 -1.40
CA HIS A 195 -5.09 3.86 -0.31
C HIS A 195 -4.37 3.04 0.77
N VAL A 196 -4.80 1.81 1.07
CA VAL A 196 -4.04 0.92 1.97
C VAL A 196 -2.64 0.66 1.41
N CYS A 197 -2.51 0.34 0.12
CA CYS A 197 -1.21 0.12 -0.52
C CYS A 197 -0.33 1.38 -0.50
N GLU A 198 -0.90 2.52 -0.82
CA GLU A 198 -0.23 3.82 -0.87
C GLU A 198 0.23 4.26 0.53
N HIS A 199 -0.66 4.12 1.52
CA HIS A 199 -0.38 4.41 2.92
C HIS A 199 0.75 3.54 3.49
N GLU A 200 0.73 2.23 3.19
CA GLU A 200 1.80 1.32 3.57
C GLU A 200 3.12 1.71 2.91
N SER A 201 3.11 2.11 1.64
CA SER A 201 4.30 2.59 0.93
C SER A 201 4.86 3.89 1.53
N HIS A 202 4.01 4.83 1.95
CA HIS A 202 4.44 6.05 2.63
C HIS A 202 5.16 5.73 3.94
N HIS A 203 4.58 4.87 4.77
CA HIS A 203 5.19 4.48 6.03
C HIS A 203 6.42 3.58 5.85
N ALA A 204 6.48 2.76 4.80
CA ALA A 204 7.69 2.02 4.44
C ALA A 204 8.88 2.96 4.22
N GLY A 205 8.67 4.08 3.53
CA GLY A 205 9.69 5.11 3.34
C GLY A 205 10.13 5.75 4.66
N GLN A 206 9.18 6.06 5.55
CA GLN A 206 9.49 6.60 6.89
C GLN A 206 10.27 5.59 7.73
N ILE A 207 9.83 4.33 7.79
CA ILE A 207 10.49 3.25 8.51
C ILE A 207 11.91 3.05 8.00
N ALA A 208 12.11 2.96 6.68
CA ALA A 208 13.44 2.82 6.09
C ALA A 208 14.35 4.02 6.41
N PHE A 209 13.80 5.24 6.37
CA PHE A 209 14.52 6.46 6.74
C PHE A 209 14.98 6.44 8.19
N LEU A 210 14.10 6.04 9.12
CA LEU A 210 14.43 5.94 10.56
C LEU A 210 15.41 4.80 10.81
N ALA A 211 15.18 3.61 10.24
CA ALA A 211 16.03 2.43 10.44
C ALA A 211 17.50 2.70 10.05
N LYS A 212 17.74 3.38 8.93
CA LYS A 212 19.09 3.75 8.47
C LYS A 212 19.82 4.72 9.43
N ARG A 213 19.10 5.37 10.34
CA ARG A 213 19.66 6.38 11.29
C ARG A 213 19.74 5.91 12.72
N LEU A 214 19.33 4.68 12.99
CA LEU A 214 19.42 4.09 14.33
C LEU A 214 20.88 3.95 14.77
N PRO A 215 21.20 4.22 16.03
CA PRO A 215 22.53 3.97 16.58
C PRO A 215 22.96 2.52 16.40
N GLY A 216 24.18 2.30 15.91
CA GLY A 216 24.77 0.96 15.75
C GLY A 216 24.32 0.19 14.51
N VAL A 217 23.39 0.71 13.72
CA VAL A 217 23.05 0.12 12.41
C VAL A 217 24.09 0.57 11.39
N LYS A 218 24.79 -0.41 10.79
CA LYS A 218 25.66 -0.11 9.63
C LYS A 218 24.77 0.25 8.46
N SER A 219 24.93 1.45 7.90
CA SER A 219 24.32 1.81 6.63
C SER A 219 24.75 0.78 5.58
N SER A 220 23.86 -0.10 5.14
CA SER A 220 24.09 -0.80 3.89
C SER A 220 24.08 0.27 2.79
N ALA A 221 25.17 0.39 2.05
CA ALA A 221 25.17 1.16 0.81
C ALA A 221 24.04 0.62 -0.08
N ASP A 222 23.25 1.52 -0.62
CA ASP A 222 22.20 1.19 -1.62
C ASP A 222 22.84 0.59 -2.86
#